data_89d7d600aa6b379c72c35fddb604f5f7
#
_entry.id   89d7d600aa6b379c72c35fddb604f5f7
#
_cell.length_a   1.000
_cell.length_b   1.000
_cell.length_c   1.000
_cell.angle_alpha   90.00
_cell.angle_beta   90.00
_cell.angle_gamma   90.00
#
_symmetry.space_group_name_H-M   'P 1'
#
loop_
_entity.id
_entity.type
_entity.pdbx_description
1 polymer ?
#
loop_
_entity_poly.entity_id
_entity_poly.type
_entity_poly.pdbx_seq_one_letter_code
_entity_poly.pdbx_strand_id
1 'polypeptide(L)'
;VQIVPDTKDWTWVLDRVCDECGYDAKAVKRPDVSSTVRHNAAQWLQVLATPEVRRRPAAQTWSPLEYGCHVRDVFQIFDERLQLMLEEPDPLFANWDQDATAAAERYWEQDPVVV
;
A
#
# COMPACT_ATOMS: atom_id res chain seq x y z
N VAL A 1 2.82 -19.38 -10.15
CA VAL A 1 3.30 -19.48 -8.75
C VAL A 1 2.51 -18.49 -7.91
N GLN A 2 1.92 -19.00 -6.85
CA GLN A 2 1.10 -18.18 -5.95
C GLN A 2 1.98 -17.30 -5.07
N ILE A 3 1.57 -16.04 -4.88
CA ILE A 3 2.16 -15.12 -3.90
C ILE A 3 1.92 -15.68 -2.49
N VAL A 4 2.93 -15.58 -1.63
CA VAL A 4 2.77 -15.93 -0.22
C VAL A 4 2.09 -14.76 0.50
N PRO A 5 0.87 -14.95 1.05
CA PRO A 5 0.17 -13.89 1.76
C PRO A 5 0.95 -13.47 3.01
N ASP A 6 0.90 -12.17 3.32
CA ASP A 6 1.37 -11.68 4.62
C ASP A 6 0.28 -11.90 5.67
N THR A 7 0.55 -12.80 6.61
CA THR A 7 -0.38 -13.15 7.70
C THR A 7 0.03 -12.56 9.04
N LYS A 8 1.06 -11.71 9.07
CA LYS A 8 1.48 -11.06 10.32
C LYS A 8 0.42 -10.13 10.86
N ASP A 9 0.29 -10.08 12.17
CA ASP A 9 -0.40 -9.00 12.85
C ASP A 9 0.55 -7.79 12.94
N TRP A 10 0.23 -6.74 12.20
CA TRP A 10 1.03 -5.52 12.13
C TRP A 10 0.63 -4.44 13.15
N THR A 11 -0.36 -4.70 14.01
CA THR A 11 -0.85 -3.69 14.97
C THR A 11 0.22 -3.27 15.98
N TRP A 12 1.23 -4.10 16.21
CA TRP A 12 2.36 -3.77 17.09
C TRP A 12 3.17 -2.54 16.65
N VAL A 13 3.11 -2.13 15.37
CA VAL A 13 3.81 -0.92 14.89
C VAL A 13 3.25 0.37 15.51
N LEU A 14 2.05 0.31 16.10
CA LEU A 14 1.46 1.43 16.85
C LEU A 14 2.11 1.60 18.23
N ASP A 15 2.72 0.56 18.77
CA ASP A 15 3.26 0.52 20.12
C ASP A 15 4.76 0.76 20.16
N ARG A 16 5.49 0.31 19.14
CA ARG A 16 6.97 0.38 19.10
C ARG A 16 7.48 0.68 17.69
N VAL A 17 8.74 1.16 17.64
CA VAL A 17 9.44 1.36 16.37
C VAL A 17 9.61 0.03 15.62
N CYS A 18 9.46 0.05 14.31
CA CYS A 18 9.71 -1.12 13.47
C CYS A 18 11.20 -1.42 13.37
N ASP A 19 11.60 -2.60 13.77
CA ASP A 19 13.01 -3.03 13.75
C ASP A 19 13.57 -3.16 12.32
N GLU A 20 12.70 -3.41 11.33
CA GLU A 20 13.10 -3.62 9.94
C GLU A 20 13.31 -2.31 9.17
N CYS A 21 12.41 -1.33 9.34
CA CYS A 21 12.43 -0.09 8.54
C CYS A 21 12.56 1.20 9.36
N GLY A 22 12.53 1.12 10.68
CA GLY A 22 12.65 2.28 11.56
C GLY A 22 11.38 3.13 11.67
N TYR A 23 10.25 2.69 11.10
CA TYR A 23 8.99 3.43 11.22
C TYR A 23 8.59 3.60 12.69
N ASP A 24 8.28 4.82 13.08
CA ASP A 24 7.81 5.20 14.41
C ASP A 24 6.46 5.91 14.32
N ALA A 25 5.38 5.19 14.61
CA ALA A 25 4.03 5.72 14.57
C ALA A 25 3.82 6.91 15.54
N LYS A 26 4.53 6.91 16.68
CA LYS A 26 4.44 7.97 17.69
C LYS A 26 5.12 9.27 17.26
N ALA A 27 6.07 9.19 16.33
CA ALA A 27 6.74 10.37 15.75
C ALA A 27 5.93 11.03 14.64
N VAL A 28 4.92 10.35 14.09
CA VAL A 28 4.08 10.89 13.01
C VAL A 28 3.13 11.94 13.57
N LYS A 29 3.22 13.16 13.01
CA LYS A 29 2.33 14.27 13.36
C LYS A 29 1.26 14.43 12.29
N ARG A 30 0.01 14.62 12.73
CA ARG A 30 -1.12 14.76 11.80
C ARG A 30 -0.92 15.84 10.71
N PRO A 31 -0.37 17.03 10.98
CA PRO A 31 -0.12 18.02 9.93
C PRO A 31 0.85 17.56 8.84
N ASP A 32 1.72 16.59 9.14
CA ASP A 32 2.77 16.12 8.22
C ASP A 32 2.29 14.95 7.34
N VAL A 33 1.12 14.33 7.63
CA VAL A 33 0.63 13.15 6.91
C VAL A 33 0.47 13.42 5.42
N SER A 34 -0.17 14.53 5.06
CA SER A 34 -0.41 14.89 3.66
C SER A 34 0.89 15.05 2.86
N SER A 35 1.89 15.75 3.40
CA SER A 35 3.18 15.92 2.74
C SER A 35 3.95 14.60 2.64
N THR A 36 3.88 13.76 3.67
CA THR A 36 4.52 12.42 3.67
C THR A 36 3.91 11.52 2.60
N VAL A 37 2.59 11.49 2.48
CA VAL A 37 1.89 10.71 1.45
C VAL A 37 2.26 11.19 0.04
N ARG A 38 2.27 12.49 -0.20
CA ARG A 38 2.67 13.07 -1.50
C ARG A 38 4.12 12.74 -1.85
N HIS A 39 5.02 12.82 -0.87
CA HIS A 39 6.42 12.46 -1.07
C HIS A 39 6.57 10.98 -1.44
N ASN A 40 5.89 10.10 -0.74
CA ASN A 40 5.86 8.67 -1.07
C ASN A 40 5.33 8.42 -2.49
N ALA A 41 4.20 9.02 -2.86
CA ALA A 41 3.63 8.90 -4.20
C ALA A 41 4.60 9.38 -5.29
N ALA A 42 5.31 10.48 -5.06
CA ALA A 42 6.30 10.99 -6.01
C ALA A 42 7.48 10.01 -6.20
N GLN A 43 7.91 9.32 -5.16
CA GLN A 43 8.95 8.29 -5.27
C GLN A 43 8.49 7.09 -6.11
N TRP A 44 7.23 6.71 -6.04
CA TRP A 44 6.66 5.64 -6.85
C TRP A 44 6.73 5.93 -8.34
N LEU A 45 6.61 7.16 -8.78
CA LEU A 45 6.78 7.54 -10.20
C LEU A 45 8.15 7.11 -10.74
N GLN A 46 9.20 7.23 -9.94
CA GLN A 46 10.55 6.80 -10.31
C GLN A 46 10.66 5.28 -10.36
N VAL A 47 10.11 4.59 -9.38
CA VAL A 47 10.12 3.12 -9.33
C VAL A 47 9.36 2.54 -10.54
N LEU A 48 8.19 3.07 -10.86
CA LEU A 48 7.35 2.60 -11.96
C LEU A 48 7.93 2.91 -13.34
N ALA A 49 8.88 3.82 -13.45
CA ALA A 49 9.60 4.14 -14.68
C ALA A 49 10.82 3.23 -14.95
N THR A 50 11.16 2.33 -14.03
CA THR A 50 12.33 1.46 -14.20
C THR A 50 12.07 0.34 -15.23
N PRO A 51 13.11 -0.10 -15.99
CA PRO A 51 12.95 -1.20 -16.94
C PRO A 51 12.52 -2.52 -16.32
N GLU A 52 12.92 -2.78 -15.07
CA GLU A 52 12.67 -4.03 -14.34
C GLU A 52 11.34 -4.02 -13.56
N VAL A 53 10.49 -3.06 -13.81
CA VAL A 53 9.24 -2.82 -13.03
C VAL A 53 8.33 -4.05 -12.94
N ARG A 54 8.34 -4.92 -13.95
CA ARG A 54 7.53 -6.15 -13.99
C ARG A 54 8.23 -7.38 -13.43
N ARG A 55 9.50 -7.26 -13.09
CA ARG A 55 10.29 -8.40 -12.63
C ARG A 55 10.07 -8.65 -11.15
N ARG A 56 9.57 -9.82 -10.82
CA ARG A 56 9.50 -10.28 -9.43
C ARG A 56 10.89 -10.62 -8.91
N PRO A 57 11.30 -10.15 -7.72
CA PRO A 57 12.59 -10.51 -7.12
C PRO A 57 12.67 -12.00 -6.77
N ALA A 58 11.54 -12.59 -6.43
CA ALA A 58 11.35 -14.03 -6.28
C ALA A 58 9.97 -14.41 -6.82
N ALA A 59 9.77 -15.64 -7.21
CA ALA A 59 8.52 -16.09 -7.83
C ALA A 59 7.27 -15.83 -6.96
N GLN A 60 7.43 -15.85 -5.65
CA GLN A 60 6.35 -15.67 -4.68
C GLN A 60 6.27 -14.23 -4.10
N THR A 61 7.07 -13.30 -4.62
CA THR A 61 7.12 -11.91 -4.15
C THR A 61 6.68 -11.00 -5.28
N TRP A 62 5.83 -10.04 -4.99
CA TRP A 62 5.36 -9.08 -5.97
C TRP A 62 6.51 -8.32 -6.64
N SER A 63 6.31 -7.98 -7.90
CA SER A 63 7.17 -7.04 -8.64
C SER A 63 6.95 -5.60 -8.15
N PRO A 64 7.85 -4.67 -8.50
CA PRO A 64 7.62 -3.25 -8.24
C PRO A 64 6.29 -2.74 -8.81
N LEU A 65 5.86 -3.20 -9.98
CA LEU A 65 4.56 -2.84 -10.55
C LEU A 65 3.40 -3.33 -9.67
N GLU A 66 3.43 -4.58 -9.24
CA GLU A 66 2.39 -5.15 -8.38
C GLU A 66 2.31 -4.40 -7.03
N TYR A 67 3.46 -4.06 -6.44
CA TYR A 67 3.49 -3.22 -5.24
C TYR A 67 2.96 -1.81 -5.52
N GLY A 68 3.27 -1.20 -6.65
CA GLY A 68 2.74 0.11 -7.04
C GLY A 68 1.22 0.10 -7.15
N CYS A 69 0.65 -0.91 -7.77
CA CYS A 69 -0.81 -1.12 -7.82
C CYS A 69 -1.40 -1.24 -6.42
N HIS A 70 -0.74 -2.03 -5.56
CA HIS A 70 -1.18 -2.19 -4.17
C HIS A 70 -1.17 -0.86 -3.41
N VAL A 71 -0.11 -0.06 -3.52
CA VAL A 71 0.00 1.25 -2.85
C VAL A 71 -1.08 2.20 -3.35
N ARG A 72 -1.35 2.24 -4.66
CA ARG A 72 -2.46 3.00 -5.24
C ARG A 72 -3.79 2.61 -4.59
N ASP A 73 -4.07 1.32 -4.51
CA ASP A 73 -5.34 0.82 -3.97
C ASP A 73 -5.44 1.06 -2.46
N VAL A 74 -4.33 0.99 -1.72
CA VAL A 74 -4.28 1.40 -0.30
C VAL A 74 -4.70 2.87 -0.17
N PHE A 75 -4.17 3.77 -0.97
CA PHE A 75 -4.55 5.18 -0.90
C PHE A 75 -6.03 5.40 -1.23
N GLN A 76 -6.56 4.70 -2.23
CA GLN A 76 -7.99 4.79 -2.57
C GLN A 76 -8.90 4.29 -1.44
N ILE A 77 -8.58 3.14 -0.86
CA ILE A 77 -9.37 2.56 0.24
C ILE A 77 -9.33 3.43 1.49
N PHE A 78 -8.18 3.97 1.83
CA PHE A 78 -8.06 4.85 2.99
C PHE A 78 -8.74 6.20 2.76
N ASP A 79 -8.77 6.72 1.53
CA ASP A 79 -9.55 7.91 1.19
C ASP A 79 -11.06 7.65 1.37
N GLU A 80 -11.57 6.54 0.86
CA GLU A 80 -12.96 6.12 1.04
C GLU A 80 -13.32 5.96 2.53
N ARG A 81 -12.45 5.32 3.31
CA ARG A 81 -12.65 5.16 4.76
C ARG A 81 -12.65 6.49 5.50
N LEU A 82 -11.77 7.42 5.11
CA LEU A 82 -11.75 8.76 5.69
C LEU A 82 -13.05 9.51 5.39
N GLN A 83 -13.56 9.42 4.16
CA GLN A 83 -14.84 10.03 3.80
C GLN A 83 -15.98 9.45 4.64
N LEU A 84 -16.03 8.13 4.80
CA LEU A 84 -17.03 7.50 5.69
C LEU A 84 -16.94 8.01 7.12
N MET A 85 -15.72 8.18 7.65
CA MET A 85 -15.55 8.73 9.02
C MET A 85 -16.01 10.17 9.15
N LEU A 86 -15.97 10.94 8.07
CA LEU A 86 -16.46 12.33 8.06
C LEU A 86 -17.98 12.45 7.87
N GLU A 87 -18.61 11.47 7.22
CA GLU A 87 -20.02 11.48 6.86
C GLU A 87 -20.91 10.71 7.83
N GLU A 88 -20.39 9.66 8.46
CA GLU A 88 -21.15 8.75 9.31
C GLU A 88 -20.62 8.70 10.74
N PRO A 89 -21.49 8.65 11.76
CA PRO A 89 -21.08 8.35 13.11
C PRO A 89 -20.72 6.86 13.23
N ASP A 90 -19.55 6.55 13.78
CA ASP A 90 -19.08 5.19 14.05
C ASP A 90 -19.19 4.23 12.83
N PRO A 91 -18.57 4.56 11.68
CA PRO A 91 -18.69 3.78 10.47
C PRO A 91 -18.00 2.41 10.59
N LEU A 92 -18.59 1.39 9.98
CA LEU A 92 -17.98 0.08 9.81
C LEU A 92 -17.28 0.00 8.46
N PHE A 93 -16.03 -0.46 8.46
CA PHE A 93 -15.28 -0.72 7.23
C PHE A 93 -15.38 -2.19 6.83
N ALA A 94 -15.62 -2.43 5.54
CA ALA A 94 -15.46 -3.77 5.00
C ALA A 94 -14.00 -4.21 5.09
N ASN A 95 -13.80 -5.51 5.34
CA ASN A 95 -12.45 -6.07 5.22
C ASN A 95 -11.99 -6.00 3.77
N TRP A 96 -10.72 -5.68 3.56
CA TRP A 96 -10.11 -5.67 2.24
C TRP A 96 -9.05 -6.77 2.13
N ASP A 97 -9.30 -7.71 1.24
CA ASP A 97 -8.36 -8.76 0.89
C ASP A 97 -7.45 -8.25 -0.25
N GLN A 98 -6.24 -7.86 0.10
CA GLN A 98 -5.26 -7.32 -0.84
C GLN A 98 -4.78 -8.34 -1.87
N ASP A 99 -4.67 -9.61 -1.50
CA ASP A 99 -4.21 -10.67 -2.40
C ASP A 99 -5.30 -11.06 -3.40
N ALA A 100 -6.54 -11.16 -2.96
CA ALA A 100 -7.68 -11.36 -3.84
C ALA A 100 -7.85 -10.19 -4.81
N THR A 101 -7.66 -8.95 -4.36
CA THR A 101 -7.69 -7.75 -5.21
C THR A 101 -6.59 -7.79 -6.25
N ALA A 102 -5.35 -8.09 -5.86
CA ALA A 102 -4.22 -8.17 -6.77
C ALA A 102 -4.45 -9.19 -7.90
N ALA A 103 -5.07 -10.34 -7.56
CA ALA A 103 -5.40 -11.37 -8.53
C ALA A 103 -6.55 -10.95 -9.46
N ALA A 104 -7.65 -10.40 -8.90
CA ALA A 104 -8.82 -9.98 -9.65
C ALA A 104 -8.50 -8.85 -10.63
N GLU A 105 -7.73 -7.88 -10.17
CA GLU A 105 -7.32 -6.70 -10.95
C GLU A 105 -6.08 -6.95 -11.83
N ARG A 106 -5.51 -8.15 -11.78
CA ARG A 106 -4.35 -8.57 -12.58
C ARG A 106 -3.21 -7.56 -12.52
N TYR A 107 -2.74 -7.24 -11.32
CA TYR A 107 -1.70 -6.22 -11.10
C TYR A 107 -0.48 -6.38 -12.01
N TRP A 108 -0.06 -7.62 -12.29
CA TRP A 108 1.10 -7.92 -13.14
C TRP A 108 0.95 -7.49 -14.61
N GLU A 109 -0.28 -7.19 -15.07
CA GLU A 109 -0.57 -6.78 -16.44
C GLU A 109 -0.88 -5.29 -16.59
N GLN A 110 -1.01 -4.57 -15.47
CA GLN A 110 -1.35 -3.16 -15.52
C GLN A 110 -0.25 -2.33 -16.17
N ASP A 111 -0.63 -1.16 -16.70
CA ASP A 111 0.31 -0.22 -17.30
C ASP A 111 0.98 0.62 -16.20
N PRO A 112 2.31 0.52 -16.03
CA PRO A 112 3.00 1.30 -15.01
C PRO A 112 2.88 2.82 -15.19
N VAL A 113 2.54 3.31 -16.38
CA VAL A 113 2.29 4.74 -16.61
C VAL A 113 0.96 5.19 -16.03
N VAL A 114 0.00 4.27 -15.91
CA VAL A 114 -1.36 4.57 -15.43
C VAL A 114 -1.49 4.36 -13.91
N VAL A 115 -0.68 3.48 -13.35
CA VAL A 115 -0.66 3.20 -11.91
C VAL A 115 -0.18 4.40 -11.12
#